data_822eb71920d611f97b88e61040538620
#
_entry.id   822eb71920d611f97b88e61040538620
#
_cell.length_a   1.000
_cell.length_b   1.000
_cell.length_c   1.000
_cell.angle_alpha   90.00
_cell.angle_beta   90.00
_cell.angle_gamma   90.00
#
_symmetry.space_group_name_H-M   'P 1'
#
loop_
_entity.id
_entity.type
_entity.pdbx_description
1 polymer ?
#
loop_
_entity_poly.entity_id
_entity_poly.type
_entity_poly.pdbx_seq_one_letter_code
_entity_poly.pdbx_strand_id
1 'polypeptide(L)'
;MEKLAATKITAKIASWRNRPWPKNWVLKLISFFFAFFLWYFVVGEDKVDTTFNIPVEIVNLPADLTISNQFKNELEVTVNGPRGLIRNLAVQRISRPIDLSRAEPGTKVYQNTIDSITLPRGIRLLRVKPTDIILQLDKLVKKNIPIQHVTKGSPPDGFELVSITLDPASIPVTGPEPLVGHVDSISTATIDLAQLTSSTTRPVALKLTPTIKDLVGEPIVTAAIVIKEKMEEKKIANIPVKLLLSGKKTYTLKPDDVTVTARIPYTTLRKTKDLKTLFRARIMGVELPAGTHKLTVEIIPAENVEVLEIKPEMIIADITEEENGNGR
;
A
#
# COMPACT_ATOMS: atom_id res chain seq x y z
N MET A 1 78.76 5.16 55.45
CA MET A 1 77.99 3.85 55.51
C MET A 1 77.91 3.12 54.20
N GLU A 2 78.51 3.57 53.12
CA GLU A 2 78.41 2.97 51.76
C GLU A 2 79.46 1.85 51.50
N LYS A 3 80.55 1.81 52.19
CA LYS A 3 81.62 0.77 51.95
C LYS A 3 81.31 -0.62 52.52
N LEU A 4 80.33 -0.73 53.46
CA LEU A 4 79.99 -2.02 54.09
C LEU A 4 78.96 -2.81 53.32
N ALA A 5 78.19 -2.16 52.45
CA ALA A 5 77.18 -2.85 51.61
C ALA A 5 77.77 -3.53 50.36
N ALA A 6 78.82 -2.91 49.77
CA ALA A 6 79.48 -3.45 48.59
C ALA A 6 80.26 -4.75 48.89
N THR A 7 80.85 -4.86 50.08
CA THR A 7 81.64 -6.03 50.51
C THR A 7 80.74 -7.28 50.76
N LYS A 8 79.49 -7.09 51.21
CA LYS A 8 78.56 -8.19 51.43
C LYS A 8 77.92 -8.76 50.12
N ILE A 9 77.81 -7.93 49.11
CA ILE A 9 77.25 -8.38 47.76
C ILE A 9 78.30 -9.16 47.01
N THR A 10 79.57 -8.72 47.00
CA THR A 10 80.68 -9.43 46.34
C THR A 10 80.99 -10.77 47.01
N ALA A 11 80.88 -10.87 48.31
CA ALA A 11 81.08 -12.14 49.05
C ALA A 11 79.97 -13.15 48.79
N LYS A 12 78.72 -12.70 48.52
CA LYS A 12 77.60 -13.56 48.22
C LYS A 12 77.62 -14.12 46.73
N ILE A 13 78.20 -13.37 45.82
CA ILE A 13 78.43 -13.79 44.45
C ILE A 13 79.61 -14.77 44.36
N ALA A 14 80.69 -14.57 45.14
CA ALA A 14 81.81 -15.48 45.17
C ALA A 14 81.52 -16.86 45.80
N SER A 15 80.54 -16.93 46.73
CA SER A 15 80.10 -18.17 47.34
C SER A 15 79.22 -19.05 46.37
N TRP A 16 78.62 -18.42 45.35
CA TRP A 16 77.83 -19.16 44.33
C TRP A 16 78.75 -19.87 43.32
N ARG A 17 79.95 -19.39 43.09
CA ARG A 17 80.87 -19.92 42.09
C ARG A 17 81.57 -21.19 42.57
N ASN A 18 81.60 -21.49 43.88
CA ASN A 18 82.23 -22.67 44.46
C ASN A 18 81.29 -23.72 45.02
N ARG A 19 79.99 -23.65 44.61
CA ARG A 19 79.09 -24.77 44.90
C ARG A 19 79.54 -25.98 44.08
N PRO A 20 79.84 -27.14 44.68
CA PRO A 20 80.12 -28.36 43.93
C PRO A 20 78.90 -28.67 43.13
N TRP A 21 79.13 -28.88 41.86
CA TRP A 21 77.99 -29.27 40.94
C TRP A 21 77.30 -30.48 41.52
N PRO A 22 75.98 -30.47 41.57
CA PRO A 22 75.23 -31.54 42.23
C PRO A 22 75.59 -32.87 41.53
N LYS A 23 75.95 -33.87 42.38
CA LYS A 23 76.25 -35.21 41.92
C LYS A 23 75.18 -35.65 40.95
N ASN A 24 75.57 -36.11 39.72
CA ASN A 24 74.70 -36.52 38.64
C ASN A 24 73.91 -35.35 37.94
N TRP A 25 74.55 -34.13 37.86
CA TRP A 25 73.90 -32.98 37.22
C TRP A 25 73.56 -33.25 35.73
N VAL A 26 74.30 -34.06 35.01
CA VAL A 26 74.04 -34.49 33.61
C VAL A 26 72.71 -35.24 33.54
N LEU A 27 72.48 -36.17 34.46
CA LEU A 27 71.24 -36.91 34.52
C LEU A 27 70.04 -35.98 34.79
N LYS A 28 70.21 -34.96 35.64
CA LYS A 28 69.14 -33.97 35.88
C LYS A 28 68.87 -33.11 34.66
N LEU A 29 69.91 -32.76 33.92
CA LEU A 29 69.78 -31.98 32.68
C LEU A 29 69.11 -32.81 31.59
N ILE A 30 69.45 -34.08 31.45
CA ILE A 30 68.79 -34.99 30.55
C ILE A 30 67.29 -35.18 30.94
N SER A 31 67.01 -35.40 32.22
CA SER A 31 65.63 -35.50 32.70
C SER A 31 64.81 -34.23 32.46
N PHE A 32 65.42 -33.04 32.68
CA PHE A 32 64.81 -31.76 32.40
C PHE A 32 64.51 -31.61 30.89
N PHE A 33 65.45 -32.00 30.04
CA PHE A 33 65.24 -31.97 28.59
C PHE A 33 64.13 -32.89 28.12
N PHE A 34 64.12 -34.13 28.70
CA PHE A 34 63.00 -35.06 28.40
C PHE A 34 61.67 -34.58 28.96
N ALA A 35 61.66 -33.97 30.15
CA ALA A 35 60.39 -33.39 30.70
C ALA A 35 59.89 -32.22 29.85
N PHE A 36 60.83 -31.35 29.41
CA PHE A 36 60.47 -30.24 28.51
C PHE A 36 60.01 -30.74 27.15
N PHE A 37 60.69 -31.76 26.61
CA PHE A 37 60.28 -32.36 25.32
C PHE A 37 58.90 -33.04 25.43
N LEU A 38 58.66 -33.80 26.48
CA LEU A 38 57.34 -34.41 26.73
C LEU A 38 56.27 -33.35 26.96
N TRP A 39 56.61 -32.30 27.75
CA TRP A 39 55.68 -31.20 27.96
C TRP A 39 55.35 -30.48 26.65
N TYR A 40 56.33 -30.18 25.82
CA TYR A 40 56.13 -29.57 24.52
C TYR A 40 55.29 -30.43 23.61
N PHE A 41 55.50 -31.75 23.62
CA PHE A 41 54.71 -32.69 22.80
C PHE A 41 53.25 -32.82 23.27
N VAL A 42 53.04 -32.83 24.57
CA VAL A 42 51.67 -32.95 25.16
C VAL A 42 50.90 -31.63 25.06
N VAL A 43 51.53 -30.50 25.32
CA VAL A 43 50.86 -29.18 25.25
C VAL A 43 50.60 -28.76 23.78
N GLY A 44 51.39 -29.25 22.80
CA GLY A 44 51.23 -28.87 21.39
C GLY A 44 49.99 -29.45 20.67
N GLU A 45 49.22 -30.34 21.33
CA GLU A 45 48.09 -31.01 20.70
C GLU A 45 46.71 -30.71 21.35
N ASP A 46 46.55 -29.57 22.04
CA ASP A 46 45.24 -29.18 22.57
C ASP A 46 44.21 -28.88 21.45
N LYS A 47 43.59 -29.94 20.93
CA LYS A 47 42.46 -29.87 20.05
C LYS A 47 41.19 -29.71 20.89
N VAL A 48 40.38 -28.76 20.52
CA VAL A 48 39.12 -28.49 21.22
C VAL A 48 37.95 -28.58 20.22
N ASP A 49 36.83 -29.01 20.74
CA ASP A 49 35.57 -29.00 20.01
C ASP A 49 34.86 -27.66 20.31
N THR A 50 34.50 -26.95 19.27
CA THR A 50 33.79 -25.69 19.41
C THR A 50 32.64 -25.63 18.42
N THR A 51 31.49 -25.14 18.88
CA THR A 51 30.31 -24.93 18.06
C THR A 51 30.10 -23.44 17.84
N PHE A 52 29.81 -23.05 16.59
CA PHE A 52 29.49 -21.69 16.21
C PHE A 52 28.49 -21.68 15.07
N ASN A 53 27.79 -20.55 14.88
CA ASN A 53 26.83 -20.36 13.82
C ASN A 53 27.48 -19.71 12.62
N ILE A 54 27.22 -20.23 11.43
CA ILE A 54 27.61 -19.65 10.16
C ILE A 54 26.37 -19.28 9.34
N PRO A 55 26.34 -18.12 8.69
CA PRO A 55 25.23 -17.72 7.84
C PRO A 55 25.20 -18.55 6.54
N VAL A 56 24.00 -18.81 6.08
CA VAL A 56 23.72 -19.35 4.74
C VAL A 56 23.57 -18.18 3.79
N GLU A 57 24.35 -18.15 2.73
CA GLU A 57 24.29 -17.13 1.70
C GLU A 57 23.72 -17.71 0.41
N ILE A 58 22.61 -17.15 -0.05
CA ILE A 58 22.05 -17.46 -1.35
C ILE A 58 22.76 -16.62 -2.40
N VAL A 59 23.39 -17.27 -3.38
CA VAL A 59 24.12 -16.60 -4.46
C VAL A 59 23.50 -16.97 -5.82
N ASN A 60 23.57 -16.01 -6.76
CA ASN A 60 23.11 -16.19 -8.14
C ASN A 60 21.65 -16.63 -8.27
N LEU A 61 20.75 -16.15 -7.40
CA LEU A 61 19.31 -16.38 -7.57
C LEU A 61 18.86 -15.74 -8.89
N PRO A 62 18.27 -16.51 -9.83
CA PRO A 62 17.71 -15.95 -11.06
C PRO A 62 16.63 -14.90 -10.76
N ALA A 63 16.58 -13.83 -11.58
CA ALA A 63 15.68 -12.70 -11.36
C ALA A 63 14.19 -13.07 -11.52
N ASP A 64 13.90 -14.17 -12.17
CA ASP A 64 12.56 -14.71 -12.38
C ASP A 64 12.11 -15.70 -11.30
N LEU A 65 12.97 -15.96 -10.30
CA LEU A 65 12.67 -16.86 -9.18
C LEU A 65 12.68 -16.12 -7.84
N THR A 66 11.93 -16.66 -6.90
CA THR A 66 11.92 -16.22 -5.51
C THR A 66 11.82 -17.39 -4.56
N ILE A 67 12.32 -17.24 -3.35
CA ILE A 67 12.20 -18.24 -2.30
C ILE A 67 10.90 -17.95 -1.53
N SER A 68 9.96 -18.89 -1.57
CA SER A 68 8.62 -18.69 -0.99
C SER A 68 8.43 -19.31 0.39
N ASN A 69 9.37 -20.13 0.85
CA ASN A 69 9.34 -20.72 2.18
C ASN A 69 10.30 -20.04 3.16
N GLN A 70 10.00 -20.14 4.44
CA GLN A 70 10.96 -19.82 5.50
C GLN A 70 11.96 -20.96 5.66
N PHE A 71 13.23 -20.65 5.70
CA PHE A 71 14.30 -21.60 5.97
C PHE A 71 15.26 -21.05 7.03
N LYS A 72 16.03 -21.93 7.66
CA LYS A 72 17.08 -21.52 8.60
C LYS A 72 18.24 -20.88 7.81
N ASN A 73 18.46 -19.58 8.03
CA ASN A 73 19.55 -18.83 7.42
C ASN A 73 20.89 -18.98 8.17
N GLU A 74 20.94 -19.78 9.22
CA GLU A 74 22.14 -20.08 9.99
C GLU A 74 22.31 -21.60 10.17
N LEU A 75 23.58 -22.05 10.09
CA LEU A 75 23.98 -23.41 10.38
C LEU A 75 24.78 -23.43 11.68
N GLU A 76 24.42 -24.33 12.58
CA GLU A 76 25.20 -24.67 13.76
C GLU A 76 26.28 -25.68 13.34
N VAL A 77 27.54 -25.29 13.44
CA VAL A 77 28.68 -26.06 12.97
C VAL A 77 29.59 -26.38 14.15
N THR A 78 29.84 -27.67 14.41
CA THR A 78 30.80 -28.13 15.40
C THR A 78 32.08 -28.57 14.72
N VAL A 79 33.18 -27.96 15.10
CA VAL A 79 34.51 -28.23 14.54
C VAL A 79 35.49 -28.67 15.62
N ASN A 80 36.50 -29.46 15.22
CA ASN A 80 37.61 -29.87 16.04
C ASN A 80 38.91 -29.34 15.44
N GLY A 81 39.76 -28.76 16.27
CA GLY A 81 41.07 -28.25 15.84
C GLY A 81 41.84 -27.55 16.95
N PRO A 82 43.09 -27.14 16.66
CA PRO A 82 43.93 -26.37 17.60
C PRO A 82 43.27 -25.07 18.02
N ARG A 83 43.26 -24.73 19.31
CA ARG A 83 42.65 -23.54 19.90
C ARG A 83 42.96 -22.24 19.16
N GLY A 84 44.21 -22.06 18.73
CA GLY A 84 44.61 -20.85 17.98
C GLY A 84 43.93 -20.69 16.65
N LEU A 85 43.72 -21.81 15.91
CA LEU A 85 43.05 -21.80 14.62
C LEU A 85 41.55 -21.55 14.78
N ILE A 86 40.93 -22.17 15.79
CA ILE A 86 39.48 -22.01 16.07
C ILE A 86 39.18 -20.56 16.47
N ARG A 87 40.03 -19.93 17.29
CA ARG A 87 39.85 -18.53 17.68
C ARG A 87 39.90 -17.58 16.46
N ASN A 88 40.80 -17.85 15.53
CA ASN A 88 40.87 -17.08 14.27
C ASN A 88 39.66 -17.31 13.36
N LEU A 89 39.09 -18.51 13.40
CA LEU A 89 37.88 -18.85 12.64
C LEU A 89 36.68 -17.96 13.04
N ALA A 90 36.52 -17.69 14.34
CA ALA A 90 35.46 -16.82 14.84
C ALA A 90 35.55 -15.37 14.35
N VAL A 91 36.73 -14.93 13.91
CA VAL A 91 36.98 -13.60 13.33
C VAL A 91 36.78 -13.60 11.82
N GLN A 92 36.99 -14.73 11.16
CA GLN A 92 36.75 -14.88 9.73
C GLN A 92 35.27 -15.08 9.47
N ARG A 93 34.69 -14.24 8.58
CA ARG A 93 33.28 -14.39 8.14
C ARG A 93 33.17 -15.60 7.21
N ILE A 94 32.99 -16.77 7.81
CA ILE A 94 32.74 -18.00 7.06
C ILE A 94 31.25 -18.08 6.79
N SER A 95 30.86 -18.29 5.54
CA SER A 95 29.48 -18.51 5.13
C SER A 95 29.33 -19.83 4.36
N ARG A 96 28.11 -20.30 4.24
CA ARG A 96 27.75 -21.41 3.38
C ARG A 96 27.05 -20.88 2.13
N PRO A 97 27.76 -20.71 1.00
CA PRO A 97 27.12 -20.27 -0.23
C PRO A 97 26.27 -21.40 -0.83
N ILE A 98 25.05 -21.09 -1.21
CA ILE A 98 24.17 -21.96 -2.02
C ILE A 98 24.00 -21.27 -3.37
N ASP A 99 24.59 -21.86 -4.40
CA ASP A 99 24.50 -21.34 -5.76
C ASP A 99 23.21 -21.80 -6.43
N LEU A 100 22.37 -20.83 -6.81
CA LEU A 100 21.09 -21.05 -7.48
C LEU A 100 21.11 -20.69 -8.97
N SER A 101 22.30 -20.51 -9.59
CA SER A 101 22.44 -20.10 -11.00
C SER A 101 21.72 -21.00 -12.01
N ARG A 102 21.51 -22.28 -11.67
CA ARG A 102 20.83 -23.28 -12.50
C ARG A 102 19.59 -23.83 -11.81
N ALA A 103 19.04 -23.09 -10.86
CA ALA A 103 17.87 -23.55 -10.15
C ALA A 103 16.63 -23.41 -11.03
N GLU A 104 15.74 -24.40 -10.93
CA GLU A 104 14.43 -24.43 -11.56
C GLU A 104 13.34 -24.32 -10.50
N PRO A 105 12.14 -23.83 -10.84
CA PRO A 105 11.00 -23.81 -9.90
C PRO A 105 10.74 -25.16 -9.26
N GLY A 106 10.31 -25.18 -8.01
CA GLY A 106 9.98 -26.37 -7.23
C GLY A 106 10.78 -26.47 -5.95
N THR A 107 10.57 -27.56 -5.22
CA THR A 107 11.25 -27.85 -3.96
C THR A 107 12.66 -28.38 -4.24
N LYS A 108 13.67 -27.70 -3.73
CA LYS A 108 15.08 -28.13 -3.83
C LYS A 108 15.64 -28.38 -2.44
N VAL A 109 16.35 -29.50 -2.30
CA VAL A 109 16.99 -29.91 -1.03
C VAL A 109 18.49 -29.78 -1.19
N TYR A 110 19.12 -28.94 -0.37
CA TYR A 110 20.57 -28.73 -0.34
C TYR A 110 21.15 -29.38 0.91
N GLN A 111 21.95 -30.42 0.70
CA GLN A 111 22.61 -31.14 1.78
C GLN A 111 23.83 -30.37 2.28
N ASN A 112 23.96 -30.26 3.59
CA ASN A 112 25.11 -29.67 4.25
C ASN A 112 26.12 -30.77 4.61
N THR A 113 26.98 -31.09 3.64
CA THR A 113 28.07 -32.05 3.81
C THR A 113 29.36 -31.38 4.28
N ILE A 114 30.33 -32.19 4.69
CA ILE A 114 31.65 -31.71 5.15
C ILE A 114 32.34 -30.84 4.09
N ASP A 115 32.17 -31.17 2.82
CA ASP A 115 32.80 -30.47 1.69
C ASP A 115 32.08 -29.18 1.30
N SER A 116 30.87 -28.96 1.85
CA SER A 116 30.07 -27.78 1.53
C SER A 116 30.49 -26.50 2.26
N ILE A 117 31.36 -26.61 3.26
CA ILE A 117 31.87 -25.50 4.06
C ILE A 117 33.38 -25.45 3.94
N THR A 118 33.89 -24.34 3.41
CA THR A 118 35.35 -24.17 3.24
C THR A 118 35.97 -23.81 4.58
N LEU A 119 36.65 -24.78 5.19
CA LEU A 119 37.42 -24.62 6.43
C LEU A 119 38.92 -24.51 6.18
N PRO A 120 39.67 -23.75 7.00
CA PRO A 120 41.14 -23.69 6.96
C PRO A 120 41.78 -25.07 7.25
N ARG A 121 42.97 -25.29 6.68
CA ARG A 121 43.71 -26.51 6.96
C ARG A 121 44.00 -26.71 8.45
N GLY A 122 43.76 -27.92 8.93
CA GLY A 122 43.96 -28.27 10.37
C GLY A 122 42.71 -28.22 11.22
N ILE A 123 41.56 -27.80 10.67
CA ILE A 123 40.24 -27.84 11.32
C ILE A 123 39.41 -28.93 10.65
N ARG A 124 38.77 -29.77 11.46
CA ARG A 124 37.89 -30.84 10.99
C ARG A 124 36.44 -30.51 11.40
N LEU A 125 35.51 -30.64 10.44
CA LEU A 125 34.09 -30.56 10.68
C LEU A 125 33.62 -31.85 11.33
N LEU A 126 32.98 -31.75 12.49
CA LEU A 126 32.42 -32.91 13.20
C LEU A 126 30.91 -33.03 12.98
N ARG A 127 30.19 -31.88 12.97
CA ARG A 127 28.73 -31.87 12.87
C ARG A 127 28.25 -30.58 12.25
N VAL A 128 27.17 -30.68 11.47
CA VAL A 128 26.41 -29.55 10.93
C VAL A 128 24.93 -29.77 11.22
N LYS A 129 24.24 -28.72 11.63
CA LYS A 129 22.78 -28.70 11.82
C LYS A 129 22.18 -27.41 11.26
N PRO A 130 21.09 -27.51 10.49
CA PRO A 130 20.46 -28.73 9.99
C PRO A 130 21.31 -29.40 8.91
N THR A 131 21.11 -30.72 8.69
CA THR A 131 21.77 -31.49 7.63
C THR A 131 21.28 -31.09 6.26
N ASP A 132 20.04 -30.64 6.17
CA ASP A 132 19.42 -30.30 4.90
C ASP A 132 18.77 -28.93 5.00
N ILE A 133 18.90 -28.13 3.93
CA ILE A 133 18.18 -26.89 3.73
C ILE A 133 17.19 -27.11 2.59
N ILE A 134 15.90 -26.93 2.89
CA ILE A 134 14.83 -27.06 1.92
C ILE A 134 14.45 -25.67 1.45
N LEU A 135 14.61 -25.41 0.16
CA LEU A 135 14.19 -24.16 -0.49
C LEU A 135 13.03 -24.45 -1.44
N GLN A 136 11.94 -23.71 -1.28
CA GLN A 136 10.86 -23.69 -2.23
C GLN A 136 11.08 -22.50 -3.17
N LEU A 137 11.38 -22.81 -4.43
CA LEU A 137 11.62 -21.82 -5.48
C LEU A 137 10.39 -21.71 -6.36
N ASP A 138 9.78 -20.52 -6.37
CA ASP A 138 8.62 -20.24 -7.19
C ASP A 138 8.95 -19.14 -8.20
N LYS A 139 8.24 -19.15 -9.34
CA LYS A 139 8.36 -18.08 -10.31
C LYS A 139 7.90 -16.76 -9.72
N LEU A 140 8.70 -15.74 -9.91
CA LEU A 140 8.35 -14.37 -9.55
C LEU A 140 7.52 -13.77 -10.68
N VAL A 141 6.25 -13.50 -10.42
CA VAL A 141 5.33 -12.91 -11.39
C VAL A 141 4.91 -11.52 -10.96
N LYS A 142 4.69 -10.66 -11.96
CA LYS A 142 4.08 -9.34 -11.77
C LYS A 142 2.70 -9.35 -12.40
N LYS A 143 1.65 -9.15 -11.60
CA LYS A 143 0.25 -9.12 -12.03
C LYS A 143 -0.38 -7.79 -11.63
N ASN A 144 -1.07 -7.14 -12.57
CA ASN A 144 -1.92 -6.00 -12.26
C ASN A 144 -3.27 -6.54 -11.81
N ILE A 145 -3.59 -6.36 -10.53
CA ILE A 145 -4.82 -6.88 -9.93
C ILE A 145 -5.86 -5.75 -9.89
N PRO A 146 -7.03 -5.92 -10.54
CA PRO A 146 -8.09 -4.93 -10.55
C PRO A 146 -8.70 -4.78 -9.15
N ILE A 147 -9.10 -3.54 -8.84
CA ILE A 147 -9.74 -3.21 -7.57
C ILE A 147 -11.25 -3.12 -7.80
N GLN A 148 -12.02 -3.80 -6.95
CA GLN A 148 -13.49 -3.78 -6.96
C GLN A 148 -14.00 -3.02 -5.74
N HIS A 149 -14.88 -2.05 -5.94
CA HIS A 149 -15.53 -1.36 -4.86
C HIS A 149 -16.62 -2.22 -4.21
N VAL A 150 -16.73 -2.15 -2.89
CA VAL A 150 -17.80 -2.78 -2.11
C VAL A 150 -18.63 -1.69 -1.48
N THR A 151 -19.94 -1.68 -1.77
CA THR A 151 -20.88 -0.70 -1.26
C THR A 151 -21.84 -1.30 -0.26
N LYS A 152 -22.36 -0.47 0.64
CA LYS A 152 -23.43 -0.82 1.58
C LYS A 152 -24.51 0.26 1.54
N GLY A 153 -25.77 -0.18 1.53
CA GLY A 153 -26.90 0.72 1.46
C GLY A 153 -27.11 1.31 0.06
N SER A 154 -28.01 2.26 -0.02
CA SER A 154 -28.32 3.08 -1.20
C SER A 154 -28.36 4.54 -0.79
N PRO A 155 -28.16 5.48 -1.73
CA PRO A 155 -28.34 6.90 -1.44
C PRO A 155 -29.74 7.17 -0.88
N PRO A 156 -29.91 8.26 -0.10
CA PRO A 156 -31.21 8.65 0.43
C PRO A 156 -32.24 8.87 -0.66
N ASP A 157 -33.54 8.84 -0.27
CA ASP A 157 -34.65 9.10 -1.20
C ASP A 157 -34.44 10.42 -1.97
N GLY A 158 -34.60 10.34 -3.29
CA GLY A 158 -34.38 11.46 -4.17
C GLY A 158 -32.97 11.55 -4.76
N PHE A 159 -32.07 10.66 -4.41
CA PHE A 159 -30.72 10.59 -4.96
C PHE A 159 -30.46 9.23 -5.60
N GLU A 160 -29.53 9.21 -6.53
CA GLU A 160 -29.10 7.98 -7.19
C GLU A 160 -27.57 7.96 -7.37
N LEU A 161 -27.01 6.76 -7.24
CA LEU A 161 -25.62 6.51 -7.55
C LEU A 161 -25.47 6.37 -9.06
N VAL A 162 -24.67 7.24 -9.67
CA VAL A 162 -24.38 7.19 -11.12
C VAL A 162 -23.17 6.30 -11.39
N SER A 163 -22.07 6.51 -10.63
CA SER A 163 -20.84 5.74 -10.81
C SER A 163 -19.94 5.82 -9.57
N ILE A 164 -19.08 4.81 -9.43
CA ILE A 164 -17.94 4.83 -8.53
C ILE A 164 -16.71 4.51 -9.36
N THR A 165 -15.75 5.41 -9.36
CA THR A 165 -14.43 5.22 -9.98
C THR A 165 -13.35 5.17 -8.92
N LEU A 166 -12.41 4.23 -9.10
CA LEU A 166 -11.28 4.05 -8.20
C LEU A 166 -10.00 4.50 -8.89
N ASP A 167 -9.17 5.24 -8.17
CA ASP A 167 -7.85 5.67 -8.64
C ASP A 167 -6.78 5.32 -7.59
N PRO A 168 -5.83 4.41 -7.94
CA PRO A 168 -5.75 3.62 -9.14
C PRO A 168 -6.84 2.53 -9.23
N ALA A 169 -7.25 2.17 -10.45
CA ALA A 169 -8.23 1.11 -10.71
C ALA A 169 -7.65 -0.31 -10.55
N SER A 170 -6.31 -0.44 -10.54
CA SER A 170 -5.58 -1.69 -10.32
C SER A 170 -4.25 -1.42 -9.62
N ILE A 171 -3.72 -2.42 -8.92
CA ILE A 171 -2.39 -2.36 -8.30
C ILE A 171 -1.47 -3.42 -8.91
N PRO A 172 -0.21 -3.04 -9.22
CA PRO A 172 0.81 -4.01 -9.61
C PRO A 172 1.30 -4.76 -8.35
N VAL A 173 1.13 -6.07 -8.35
CA VAL A 173 1.62 -6.96 -7.29
C VAL A 173 2.70 -7.84 -7.88
N THR A 174 3.87 -7.87 -7.23
CA THR A 174 4.98 -8.75 -7.59
C THR A 174 5.19 -9.75 -6.46
N GLY A 175 5.20 -11.03 -6.80
CA GLY A 175 5.35 -12.08 -5.80
C GLY A 175 5.38 -13.48 -6.41
N PRO A 176 5.47 -14.53 -5.57
CA PRO A 176 5.45 -15.92 -6.03
C PRO A 176 4.17 -16.23 -6.79
N GLU A 177 4.30 -16.90 -7.94
CA GLU A 177 3.17 -17.27 -8.80
C GLU A 177 2.02 -17.98 -8.05
N PRO A 178 2.27 -18.94 -7.13
CA PRO A 178 1.20 -19.59 -6.38
C PRO A 178 0.40 -18.64 -5.48
N LEU A 179 0.97 -17.52 -5.06
CA LEU A 179 0.32 -16.54 -4.19
C LEU A 179 -0.42 -15.46 -5.00
N VAL A 180 0.20 -14.96 -6.06
CA VAL A 180 -0.32 -13.83 -6.86
C VAL A 180 -1.20 -14.32 -8.01
N GLY A 181 -0.87 -15.48 -8.59
CA GLY A 181 -1.54 -16.01 -9.78
C GLY A 181 -3.05 -16.21 -9.60
N HIS A 182 -3.48 -16.65 -8.42
CA HIS A 182 -4.88 -16.96 -8.10
C HIS A 182 -5.70 -15.76 -7.59
N VAL A 183 -5.09 -14.58 -7.44
CA VAL A 183 -5.82 -13.38 -7.01
C VAL A 183 -6.39 -12.67 -8.24
N ASP A 184 -7.70 -12.75 -8.43
CA ASP A 184 -8.38 -12.15 -9.60
C ASP A 184 -8.78 -10.70 -9.36
N SER A 185 -9.10 -10.33 -8.12
CA SER A 185 -9.45 -8.96 -7.75
C SER A 185 -9.20 -8.69 -6.27
N ILE A 186 -9.06 -7.40 -5.94
CA ILE A 186 -8.95 -6.92 -4.57
C ILE A 186 -10.15 -6.03 -4.26
N SER A 187 -10.81 -6.28 -3.14
CA SER A 187 -11.97 -5.48 -2.72
C SER A 187 -11.55 -4.29 -1.86
N THR A 188 -12.30 -3.19 -1.98
CA THR A 188 -12.17 -2.06 -1.05
C THR A 188 -12.81 -2.38 0.30
N ALA A 189 -12.49 -1.60 1.32
CA ALA A 189 -13.34 -1.45 2.50
C ALA A 189 -14.75 -1.01 2.06
N THR A 190 -15.76 -1.34 2.86
CA THR A 190 -17.16 -1.04 2.54
C THR A 190 -17.42 0.46 2.48
N ILE A 191 -17.95 0.93 1.36
CA ILE A 191 -18.35 2.31 1.11
C ILE A 191 -19.83 2.45 1.50
N ASP A 192 -20.13 3.20 2.53
CA ASP A 192 -21.52 3.47 2.93
C ASP A 192 -22.10 4.60 2.06
N LEU A 193 -23.21 4.30 1.39
CA LEU A 193 -23.95 5.22 0.51
C LEU A 193 -25.14 5.87 1.20
N ALA A 194 -25.56 5.39 2.38
CA ALA A 194 -26.82 5.77 3.02
C ALA A 194 -26.91 7.27 3.39
N GLN A 195 -25.81 7.98 3.47
CA GLN A 195 -25.79 9.41 3.83
C GLN A 195 -25.27 10.32 2.69
N LEU A 196 -25.06 9.77 1.50
CA LEU A 196 -24.49 10.53 0.40
C LEU A 196 -25.59 11.23 -0.42
N THR A 197 -25.65 12.54 -0.31
CA THR A 197 -26.57 13.43 -1.04
C THR A 197 -25.87 14.22 -2.16
N SER A 198 -24.56 14.13 -2.25
CA SER A 198 -23.74 14.81 -3.27
C SER A 198 -22.54 13.97 -3.68
N SER A 199 -22.00 14.25 -4.84
CA SER A 199 -20.76 13.64 -5.33
C SER A 199 -19.61 13.95 -4.37
N THR A 200 -18.78 12.95 -4.10
CA THR A 200 -17.67 13.09 -3.17
C THR A 200 -16.47 12.24 -3.60
N THR A 201 -15.29 12.68 -3.23
CA THR A 201 -14.05 11.95 -3.44
C THR A 201 -13.42 11.70 -2.08
N ARG A 202 -13.11 10.43 -1.78
CA ARG A 202 -12.53 10.06 -0.48
C ARG A 202 -11.53 8.90 -0.60
N PRO A 203 -10.52 8.87 0.27
CA PRO A 203 -9.62 7.73 0.37
C PRO A 203 -10.35 6.52 0.96
N VAL A 204 -10.08 5.34 0.40
CA VAL A 204 -10.66 4.07 0.84
C VAL A 204 -9.54 3.05 0.96
N ALA A 205 -9.48 2.35 2.09
CA ALA A 205 -8.55 1.26 2.30
C ALA A 205 -8.93 0.03 1.48
N LEU A 206 -7.94 -0.80 1.16
CA LEU A 206 -8.16 -2.08 0.51
C LEU A 206 -8.28 -3.20 1.54
N LYS A 207 -9.15 -4.16 1.26
CA LYS A 207 -9.29 -5.37 2.06
C LYS A 207 -8.34 -6.43 1.53
N LEU A 208 -7.10 -6.41 2.04
CA LEU A 208 -6.02 -7.30 1.64
C LEU A 208 -5.97 -8.54 2.53
N THR A 209 -5.61 -9.69 1.95
CA THR A 209 -5.16 -10.85 2.72
C THR A 209 -3.79 -10.55 3.35
N PRO A 210 -3.43 -11.16 4.50
CA PRO A 210 -2.12 -10.92 5.12
C PRO A 210 -0.96 -11.08 4.13
N THR A 211 -0.99 -12.12 3.33
CA THR A 211 0.05 -12.44 2.35
C THR A 211 0.21 -11.34 1.27
N ILE A 212 -0.89 -10.81 0.75
CA ILE A 212 -0.83 -9.73 -0.25
C ILE A 212 -0.42 -8.42 0.43
N LYS A 213 -0.85 -8.18 1.67
CA LYS A 213 -0.43 -7.01 2.44
C LYS A 213 1.08 -6.98 2.66
N ASP A 214 1.71 -8.13 2.94
CA ASP A 214 3.17 -8.24 3.09
C ASP A 214 3.92 -7.90 1.79
N LEU A 215 3.30 -8.14 0.62
CA LEU A 215 3.89 -7.84 -0.69
C LEU A 215 3.74 -6.38 -1.13
N VAL A 216 2.61 -5.72 -0.80
CA VAL A 216 2.29 -4.38 -1.31
C VAL A 216 2.14 -3.31 -0.23
N GLY A 217 2.19 -3.69 1.04
CA GLY A 217 1.93 -2.80 2.17
C GLY A 217 0.44 -2.48 2.34
N GLU A 218 0.13 -1.25 2.71
CA GLU A 218 -1.23 -0.74 2.90
C GLU A 218 -1.53 0.38 1.90
N PRO A 219 -1.77 0.06 0.62
CA PRO A 219 -2.08 1.07 -0.38
C PRO A 219 -3.46 1.67 -0.11
N ILE A 220 -3.55 2.99 -0.23
CA ILE A 220 -4.80 3.74 -0.15
C ILE A 220 -5.23 4.10 -1.56
N VAL A 221 -6.49 3.86 -1.86
CA VAL A 221 -7.10 4.14 -3.16
C VAL A 221 -8.12 5.25 -2.99
N THR A 222 -8.19 6.14 -3.95
CA THR A 222 -9.17 7.22 -3.96
C THR A 222 -10.44 6.75 -4.69
N ALA A 223 -11.59 6.83 -4.02
CA ALA A 223 -12.89 6.55 -4.62
C ALA A 223 -13.61 7.87 -4.95
N ALA A 224 -13.86 8.11 -6.23
CA ALA A 224 -14.72 9.18 -6.71
C ALA A 224 -16.14 8.61 -6.90
N ILE A 225 -17.07 9.07 -6.06
CA ILE A 225 -18.46 8.64 -6.00
C ILE A 225 -19.32 9.72 -6.61
N VAL A 226 -20.03 9.43 -7.68
CA VAL A 226 -20.90 10.38 -8.37
C VAL A 226 -22.34 10.09 -7.99
N ILE A 227 -22.92 11.03 -7.24
CA ILE A 227 -24.32 11.02 -6.84
C ILE A 227 -25.04 12.12 -7.60
N LYS A 228 -26.21 11.79 -8.16
CA LYS A 228 -27.10 12.77 -8.78
C LYS A 228 -28.45 12.75 -8.10
N GLU A 229 -29.13 13.88 -8.13
CA GLU A 229 -30.51 13.99 -7.70
C GLU A 229 -31.42 13.39 -8.77
N LYS A 230 -32.42 12.59 -8.36
CA LYS A 230 -33.43 12.04 -9.26
C LYS A 230 -34.33 13.15 -9.78
N MET A 231 -34.56 13.16 -11.07
CA MET A 231 -35.45 14.09 -11.74
C MET A 231 -36.76 13.36 -12.05
N GLU A 232 -37.88 13.99 -11.73
CA GLU A 232 -39.20 13.48 -12.12
C GLU A 232 -39.86 14.42 -13.14
N GLU A 233 -40.45 13.82 -14.17
CA GLU A 233 -41.24 14.55 -15.14
C GLU A 233 -42.64 14.81 -14.58
N LYS A 234 -43.06 16.08 -14.55
CA LYS A 234 -44.36 16.51 -14.11
C LYS A 234 -44.97 17.49 -15.11
N LYS A 235 -46.29 17.36 -15.30
CA LYS A 235 -47.11 18.27 -16.09
C LYS A 235 -47.81 19.22 -15.14
N ILE A 236 -47.53 20.51 -15.24
CA ILE A 236 -48.05 21.58 -14.38
C ILE A 236 -48.97 22.46 -15.24
N ALA A 237 -50.27 22.41 -14.96
CA ALA A 237 -51.28 23.18 -15.65
C ALA A 237 -51.60 24.51 -14.94
N ASN A 238 -52.25 25.40 -15.66
CA ASN A 238 -52.74 26.67 -15.17
C ASN A 238 -51.64 27.58 -14.55
N ILE A 239 -50.53 27.72 -15.27
CA ILE A 239 -49.48 28.69 -14.93
C ILE A 239 -49.85 30.04 -15.55
N PRO A 240 -50.11 31.08 -14.74
CA PRO A 240 -50.57 32.37 -15.26
C PRO A 240 -49.45 33.07 -16.03
N VAL A 241 -49.83 33.60 -17.21
CA VAL A 241 -48.91 34.32 -18.11
C VAL A 241 -49.03 35.83 -17.87
N LYS A 242 -47.90 36.52 -17.77
CA LYS A 242 -47.85 37.97 -17.67
C LYS A 242 -47.28 38.58 -18.93
N LEU A 243 -48.00 39.52 -19.54
CA LEU A 243 -47.49 40.31 -20.63
C LEU A 243 -46.80 41.57 -20.07
N LEU A 244 -45.55 41.79 -20.47
CA LEU A 244 -44.75 42.94 -20.11
C LEU A 244 -44.85 43.95 -21.24
N LEU A 245 -45.62 45.04 -21.04
CA LEU A 245 -45.82 46.12 -21.98
C LEU A 245 -45.12 47.38 -21.49
N SER A 246 -44.63 48.21 -22.42
CA SER A 246 -44.20 49.55 -22.15
C SER A 246 -45.36 50.52 -22.29
N GLY A 247 -45.60 51.40 -21.28
CA GLY A 247 -46.65 52.41 -21.31
C GLY A 247 -47.94 51.95 -20.59
N LYS A 248 -48.97 52.86 -20.54
CA LYS A 248 -50.27 52.59 -19.94
C LYS A 248 -51.18 51.92 -20.97
N LYS A 249 -51.09 50.60 -21.11
CA LYS A 249 -51.91 49.80 -21.99
C LYS A 249 -52.56 48.66 -21.18
N THR A 250 -53.83 48.36 -21.48
CA THR A 250 -54.56 47.21 -20.90
C THR A 250 -54.50 46.06 -21.93
N TYR A 251 -54.38 44.85 -21.42
CA TYR A 251 -54.36 43.66 -22.27
C TYR A 251 -55.26 42.53 -21.75
N THR A 252 -55.72 41.70 -22.65
CA THR A 252 -56.43 40.43 -22.38
C THR A 252 -55.69 39.31 -23.12
N LEU A 253 -55.37 38.24 -22.38
CA LEU A 253 -54.71 37.04 -22.96
C LEU A 253 -55.77 35.93 -23.16
N LYS A 254 -55.65 35.21 -24.26
CA LYS A 254 -56.48 34.03 -24.60
C LYS A 254 -55.65 32.92 -25.18
N PRO A 255 -55.42 31.80 -24.44
CA PRO A 255 -55.71 31.62 -23.00
C PRO A 255 -54.79 32.50 -22.11
N ASP A 256 -55.15 32.71 -20.85
CA ASP A 256 -54.39 33.48 -19.90
C ASP A 256 -53.39 32.64 -19.09
N ASP A 257 -53.40 31.31 -19.31
CA ASP A 257 -52.53 30.33 -18.68
C ASP A 257 -51.85 29.39 -19.69
N VAL A 258 -50.78 28.73 -19.22
CA VAL A 258 -50.09 27.68 -19.98
C VAL A 258 -49.88 26.45 -19.12
N THR A 259 -49.70 25.34 -19.79
CA THR A 259 -49.29 24.06 -19.18
C THR A 259 -47.82 23.81 -19.56
N VAL A 260 -47.01 23.52 -18.55
CA VAL A 260 -45.58 23.23 -18.70
C VAL A 260 -45.31 21.79 -18.31
N THR A 261 -44.65 21.05 -19.16
CA THR A 261 -44.04 19.74 -18.86
C THR A 261 -42.59 19.98 -18.53
N ALA A 262 -42.16 19.62 -17.33
CA ALA A 262 -40.82 19.87 -16.84
C ALA A 262 -40.27 18.69 -16.05
N ARG A 263 -38.95 18.53 -16.10
CA ARG A 263 -38.20 17.67 -15.16
C ARG A 263 -37.82 18.50 -13.92
N ILE A 264 -38.27 18.03 -12.78
CA ILE A 264 -38.10 18.73 -11.51
C ILE A 264 -37.34 17.81 -10.57
N PRO A 265 -36.35 18.32 -9.83
CA PRO A 265 -35.66 17.56 -8.82
C PRO A 265 -36.62 17.01 -7.77
N TYR A 266 -36.44 15.73 -7.38
CA TYR A 266 -37.28 15.06 -6.41
C TYR A 266 -37.40 15.82 -5.07
N THR A 267 -36.28 16.37 -4.58
CA THR A 267 -36.25 17.14 -3.33
C THR A 267 -37.06 18.43 -3.45
N THR A 268 -37.05 19.07 -4.61
CA THR A 268 -37.84 20.25 -4.92
C THR A 268 -39.35 19.95 -4.94
N LEU A 269 -39.70 18.79 -5.55
CA LEU A 269 -41.11 18.32 -5.56
C LEU A 269 -41.65 18.08 -4.15
N ARG A 270 -40.85 17.56 -3.23
CA ARG A 270 -41.28 17.33 -1.84
C ARG A 270 -41.34 18.59 -0.99
N LYS A 271 -40.48 19.56 -1.28
CA LYS A 271 -40.45 20.84 -0.51
C LYS A 271 -41.48 21.85 -0.95
N THR A 272 -41.84 21.84 -2.25
CA THR A 272 -42.71 22.85 -2.85
C THR A 272 -44.15 22.34 -2.90
N LYS A 273 -45.04 22.96 -2.13
CA LYS A 273 -46.46 22.60 -2.11
C LYS A 273 -47.20 23.03 -3.39
N ASP A 274 -46.86 24.20 -3.93
CA ASP A 274 -47.42 24.70 -5.17
C ASP A 274 -46.34 24.76 -6.26
N LEU A 275 -46.35 23.77 -7.17
CA LEU A 275 -45.39 23.66 -8.25
C LEU A 275 -45.45 24.78 -9.28
N LYS A 276 -46.56 25.55 -9.34
CA LYS A 276 -46.69 26.70 -10.25
C LYS A 276 -45.66 27.79 -9.93
N THR A 277 -45.29 27.91 -8.66
CA THR A 277 -44.33 28.91 -8.21
C THR A 277 -42.92 28.72 -8.73
N LEU A 278 -42.62 27.49 -9.25
CA LEU A 278 -41.35 27.15 -9.90
C LEU A 278 -41.22 27.75 -11.29
N PHE A 279 -42.28 28.30 -11.84
CA PHE A 279 -42.31 28.83 -13.19
C PHE A 279 -42.84 30.25 -13.24
N ARG A 280 -42.17 31.10 -14.00
CA ARG A 280 -42.62 32.43 -14.33
C ARG A 280 -42.84 32.49 -15.84
N ALA A 281 -44.15 32.49 -16.24
CA ALA A 281 -44.52 32.64 -17.62
C ALA A 281 -44.64 34.14 -17.95
N ARG A 282 -43.95 34.57 -18.97
CA ARG A 282 -43.98 35.94 -19.43
C ARG A 282 -43.99 36.02 -20.96
N ILE A 283 -44.55 37.12 -21.43
CA ILE A 283 -44.48 37.47 -22.84
C ILE A 283 -43.82 38.84 -22.92
N MET A 284 -42.80 38.95 -23.76
CA MET A 284 -42.14 40.24 -24.07
C MET A 284 -42.86 40.95 -25.17
N GLY A 285 -43.56 42.09 -24.85
CA GLY A 285 -44.27 42.88 -25.82
C GLY A 285 -43.94 44.36 -25.72
N VAL A 286 -42.65 44.69 -25.79
CA VAL A 286 -42.11 45.98 -25.38
C VAL A 286 -42.71 47.17 -26.14
N GLU A 287 -43.13 47.08 -27.38
CA GLU A 287 -43.66 48.17 -28.20
C GLU A 287 -44.80 47.72 -29.14
N LEU A 288 -45.76 46.94 -28.62
CA LEU A 288 -46.83 46.47 -29.45
C LEU A 288 -47.93 47.54 -29.60
N PRO A 289 -48.43 47.83 -30.79
CA PRO A 289 -49.57 48.73 -31.02
C PRO A 289 -50.86 48.07 -30.49
N ALA A 290 -51.94 48.90 -30.36
CA ALA A 290 -53.27 48.41 -30.05
C ALA A 290 -53.71 47.42 -31.15
N GLY A 291 -54.34 46.29 -30.76
CA GLY A 291 -54.78 45.26 -31.68
C GLY A 291 -54.54 43.82 -31.16
N THR A 292 -54.84 42.85 -31.98
CA THR A 292 -54.70 41.42 -31.68
C THR A 292 -53.32 40.93 -32.15
N HIS A 293 -52.50 40.42 -31.24
CA HIS A 293 -51.17 39.93 -31.53
C HIS A 293 -51.03 38.46 -31.10
N LYS A 294 -50.38 37.67 -31.91
CA LYS A 294 -49.99 36.28 -31.56
C LYS A 294 -48.54 36.30 -31.05
N LEU A 295 -48.34 35.95 -29.77
CA LEU A 295 -47.09 36.13 -29.10
C LEU A 295 -46.61 34.82 -28.46
N THR A 296 -45.31 34.62 -28.47
CA THR A 296 -44.65 33.41 -27.90
C THR A 296 -44.49 33.57 -26.39
N VAL A 297 -44.80 32.53 -25.66
CA VAL A 297 -44.63 32.51 -24.21
C VAL A 297 -43.19 32.06 -23.86
N GLU A 298 -42.55 32.84 -23.04
CA GLU A 298 -41.26 32.51 -22.43
C GLU A 298 -41.50 32.03 -21.00
N ILE A 299 -40.89 30.87 -20.66
CA ILE A 299 -40.93 30.32 -19.31
C ILE A 299 -39.55 30.49 -18.69
N ILE A 300 -39.49 31.09 -17.52
CA ILE A 300 -38.31 31.16 -16.67
C ILE A 300 -38.51 30.16 -15.55
N PRO A 301 -37.85 29.00 -15.58
CA PRO A 301 -37.93 28.02 -14.51
C PRO A 301 -37.11 28.43 -13.30
N ALA A 302 -37.41 27.82 -12.15
CA ALA A 302 -36.57 27.90 -10.96
C ALA A 302 -35.23 27.13 -11.20
N GLU A 303 -34.29 27.31 -10.30
CA GLU A 303 -32.98 26.66 -10.37
C GLU A 303 -33.11 25.14 -10.41
N ASN A 304 -32.34 24.48 -11.26
CA ASN A 304 -32.30 23.04 -11.49
C ASN A 304 -33.61 22.41 -12.03
N VAL A 305 -34.54 23.21 -12.56
CA VAL A 305 -35.76 22.74 -13.25
C VAL A 305 -35.57 22.84 -14.75
N GLU A 306 -35.77 21.76 -15.46
CA GLU A 306 -35.64 21.68 -16.92
C GLU A 306 -37.03 21.67 -17.58
N VAL A 307 -37.31 22.67 -18.42
CA VAL A 307 -38.58 22.75 -19.17
C VAL A 307 -38.45 21.91 -20.43
N LEU A 308 -39.35 20.96 -20.60
CA LEU A 308 -39.39 20.08 -21.77
C LEU A 308 -40.38 20.54 -22.85
N GLU A 309 -41.58 20.98 -22.44
CA GLU A 309 -42.65 21.36 -23.33
C GLU A 309 -43.53 22.44 -22.71
N ILE A 310 -44.02 23.35 -23.54
CA ILE A 310 -44.96 24.42 -23.17
C ILE A 310 -46.18 24.31 -24.09
N LYS A 311 -47.40 24.28 -23.49
CA LYS A 311 -48.67 24.25 -24.28
C LYS A 311 -49.67 25.27 -23.72
N PRO A 312 -50.21 26.20 -24.55
CA PRO A 312 -49.76 26.48 -25.91
C PRO A 312 -48.45 27.27 -25.92
N GLU A 313 -47.64 27.12 -27.01
CA GLU A 313 -46.40 27.90 -27.22
C GLU A 313 -46.68 29.39 -27.53
N MET A 314 -47.84 29.66 -28.12
CA MET A 314 -48.29 30.99 -28.53
C MET A 314 -49.62 31.33 -27.91
N ILE A 315 -49.76 32.54 -27.46
CA ILE A 315 -50.99 33.09 -26.90
C ILE A 315 -51.41 34.33 -27.69
N ILE A 316 -52.72 34.50 -27.83
CA ILE A 316 -53.31 35.70 -28.45
C ILE A 316 -53.47 36.78 -27.37
N ALA A 317 -52.84 37.92 -27.58
CA ALA A 317 -52.97 39.10 -26.77
C ALA A 317 -53.77 40.19 -27.47
N ASP A 318 -54.90 40.57 -26.90
CA ASP A 318 -55.66 41.73 -27.35
C ASP A 318 -55.27 42.96 -26.50
N ILE A 319 -54.62 43.92 -27.16
CA ILE A 319 -54.04 45.14 -26.48
C ILE A 319 -54.96 46.34 -26.81
N THR A 320 -55.38 47.06 -25.78
CA THR A 320 -56.17 48.30 -25.88
C THR A 320 -55.44 49.45 -25.24
N GLU A 321 -55.49 50.63 -25.85
CA GLU A 321 -54.98 51.84 -25.21
C GLU A 321 -55.98 52.26 -24.09
N GLU A 322 -55.44 52.63 -22.93
CA GLU A 322 -56.22 53.19 -21.85
C GLU A 322 -56.70 54.62 -22.31
N GLU A 323 -57.98 54.75 -22.64
CA GLU A 323 -58.59 56.02 -22.96
C GLU A 323 -58.44 56.96 -21.76
N ASN A 324 -57.62 58.01 -21.90
CA ASN A 324 -57.53 59.05 -20.87
C ASN A 324 -58.93 59.65 -20.67
N GLY A 325 -59.64 59.11 -19.72
CA GLY A 325 -60.88 59.72 -19.21
C GLY A 325 -60.60 61.09 -18.62
N ASN A 326 -60.45 62.08 -19.54
CA ASN A 326 -60.50 63.46 -19.19
C ASN A 326 -62.01 63.85 -19.27
N GLY A 327 -62.75 63.52 -18.25
CA GLY A 327 -64.12 63.85 -18.03
C GLY A 327 -64.29 64.92 -16.92
N ARG A 328 -64.39 66.13 -17.39
CA ARG A 328 -65.00 67.33 -16.80
C ARG A 328 -65.42 67.30 -15.34
#